data_872fdda3b7a33722866e2ef7b36880c3
#
_entry.id   872fdda3b7a33722866e2ef7b36880c3
#
_cell.length_a   1.000
_cell.length_b   1.000
_cell.length_c   1.000
_cell.angle_alpha   90.00
_cell.angle_beta   90.00
_cell.angle_gamma   90.00
#
_symmetry.space_group_name_H-M   'P 1'
#
loop_
_entity.id
_entity.type
_entity.pdbx_description
1 polymer ?
#
loop_
_entity_poly.entity_id
_entity_poly.type
_entity_poly.pdbx_seq_one_letter_code
_entity_poly.pdbx_strand_id
1 'polypeptide(L)'
;MSAALNPIVHGIFDAATWTVTYVVYEKEGSACAIIDSVLDYDPKSGRTSTESADKVIAFVQEKKLTVQWILETHAHADHLTAAPYLKEKLGGQIGIGAHITSVQQVFQKVFHLEPEFKTDGSQFDVLLKPGQAIALDDLAGDIIDVPGHTPACVAYQFGDAVFVGDTLFMPDVGSARCDFPGGCAKTLYASARKILSLPGNTRLFMCHDYPPETRDVKF
;
A
#
# COMPACT_ATOMS: atom_id res chain seq x y z
N MET A 1 4.84 31.16 -2.40
CA MET A 1 4.88 29.71 -2.42
C MET A 1 3.97 29.25 -1.30
N SER A 2 2.87 28.56 -1.61
CA SER A 2 2.01 27.95 -0.59
C SER A 2 2.87 26.95 0.19
N ALA A 3 2.79 26.96 1.53
CA ALA A 3 3.42 25.92 2.34
C ALA A 3 2.88 24.58 1.87
N ALA A 4 3.76 23.59 1.67
CA ALA A 4 3.31 22.25 1.34
C ALA A 4 2.39 21.76 2.47
N LEU A 5 1.20 21.30 2.11
CA LEU A 5 0.26 20.71 3.07
C LEU A 5 0.85 19.40 3.56
N ASN A 6 1.04 19.27 4.86
CA ASN A 6 1.47 18.03 5.47
C ASN A 6 0.24 17.19 5.81
N PRO A 7 0.13 15.96 5.29
CA PRO A 7 -1.02 15.12 5.55
C PRO A 7 -1.00 14.59 7.00
N ILE A 8 -2.21 14.34 7.51
CA ILE A 8 -2.42 13.52 8.69
C ILE A 8 -2.41 12.06 8.21
N VAL A 9 -1.70 11.23 8.94
CA VAL A 9 -1.61 9.79 8.66
C VAL A 9 -2.07 9.04 9.90
N HIS A 10 -2.98 8.10 9.70
CA HIS A 10 -3.44 7.18 10.74
C HIS A 10 -3.11 5.75 10.32
N GLY A 11 -2.35 5.05 11.16
CA GLY A 11 -1.98 3.66 10.95
C GLY A 11 -2.88 2.72 11.75
N ILE A 12 -3.28 1.61 11.15
CA ILE A 12 -4.06 0.53 11.76
C ILE A 12 -3.25 -0.75 11.58
N PHE A 13 -2.72 -1.26 12.69
CA PHE A 13 -1.84 -2.43 12.69
C PHE A 13 -2.64 -3.73 12.76
N ASP A 14 -2.33 -4.67 11.87
CA ASP A 14 -2.76 -6.06 11.93
C ASP A 14 -1.64 -6.94 12.49
N ALA A 15 -1.87 -7.53 13.66
CA ALA A 15 -0.89 -8.35 14.34
C ALA A 15 -0.73 -9.76 13.70
N ALA A 16 -1.67 -10.21 12.88
CA ALA A 16 -1.61 -11.53 12.26
C ALA A 16 -0.61 -11.56 11.09
N THR A 17 -0.53 -10.47 10.34
CA THR A 17 0.34 -10.31 9.17
C THR A 17 1.43 -9.27 9.36
N TRP A 18 1.45 -8.57 10.51
CA TRP A 18 2.37 -7.46 10.84
C TRP A 18 2.24 -6.27 9.87
N THR A 19 1.12 -6.18 9.19
CA THR A 19 0.82 -5.13 8.20
C THR A 19 0.26 -3.89 8.87
N VAL A 20 0.60 -2.73 8.35
CA VAL A 20 -0.02 -1.45 8.72
C VAL A 20 -0.83 -0.92 7.55
N THR A 21 -2.14 -0.90 7.69
CA THR A 21 -3.03 -0.17 6.80
C THR A 21 -3.01 1.30 7.17
N TYR A 22 -2.85 2.19 6.20
CA TYR A 22 -2.83 3.63 6.45
C TYR A 22 -4.07 4.33 5.90
N VAL A 23 -4.56 5.33 6.64
CA VAL A 23 -5.51 6.32 6.15
C VAL A 23 -4.80 7.68 6.11
N VAL A 24 -4.67 8.26 4.93
CA VAL A 24 -4.01 9.55 4.70
C VAL A 24 -5.02 10.59 4.26
N TYR A 25 -5.00 11.77 4.87
CA TYR A 25 -5.96 12.85 4.64
C TYR A 25 -5.40 14.21 5.08
N GLU A 26 -6.00 15.32 4.63
CA GLU A 26 -5.57 16.66 5.02
C GLU A 26 -6.11 17.06 6.41
N LYS A 27 -7.42 16.90 6.61
CA LYS A 27 -8.15 17.32 7.82
C LYS A 27 -9.43 16.51 7.97
N GLU A 28 -10.05 16.60 9.14
CA GLU A 28 -11.39 16.02 9.35
C GLU A 28 -12.39 16.56 8.32
N GLY A 29 -13.18 15.67 7.74
CA GLY A 29 -14.16 15.96 6.69
C GLY A 29 -13.60 16.08 5.27
N SER A 30 -12.27 15.96 5.06
CA SER A 30 -11.65 16.00 3.74
C SER A 30 -11.71 14.67 2.99
N ALA A 31 -11.24 14.68 1.75
CA ALA A 31 -10.92 13.46 1.03
C ALA A 31 -9.79 12.68 1.71
N CYS A 32 -9.78 11.35 1.52
CA CYS A 32 -8.72 10.47 2.02
C CYS A 32 -8.35 9.38 1.01
N ALA A 33 -7.15 8.81 1.21
CA ALA A 33 -6.76 7.53 0.63
C ALA A 33 -6.56 6.49 1.73
N ILE A 34 -6.90 5.24 1.42
CA ILE A 34 -6.59 4.05 2.23
C ILE A 34 -5.47 3.32 1.50
N ILE A 35 -4.42 2.88 2.20
CA ILE A 35 -3.24 2.27 1.59
C ILE A 35 -2.98 0.92 2.26
N ASP A 36 -2.80 -0.14 1.44
CA ASP A 36 -2.46 -1.51 1.83
C ASP A 36 -3.40 -2.10 2.88
N SER A 37 -4.65 -2.27 2.50
CA SER A 37 -5.71 -2.73 3.41
C SER A 37 -5.74 -4.25 3.57
N VAL A 38 -5.91 -4.72 4.82
CA VAL A 38 -5.93 -6.15 5.17
C VAL A 38 -7.35 -6.68 5.24
N LEU A 39 -7.59 -7.81 4.56
CA LEU A 39 -8.72 -8.70 4.80
C LEU A 39 -8.25 -9.86 5.68
N ASP A 40 -8.83 -9.97 6.86
CA ASP A 40 -8.45 -11.01 7.81
C ASP A 40 -8.67 -12.41 7.25
N TYR A 41 -7.70 -13.29 7.45
CA TYR A 41 -7.73 -14.66 6.94
C TYR A 41 -7.19 -15.65 7.99
N ASP A 42 -7.98 -16.66 8.31
CA ASP A 42 -7.53 -17.78 9.13
C ASP A 42 -7.09 -18.94 8.23
N PRO A 43 -5.78 -19.21 8.11
CA PRO A 43 -5.27 -20.28 7.24
C PRO A 43 -5.64 -21.68 7.71
N LYS A 44 -6.04 -21.87 8.98
CA LYS A 44 -6.44 -23.17 9.49
C LYS A 44 -7.86 -23.55 9.08
N SER A 45 -8.77 -22.57 9.09
CA SER A 45 -10.16 -22.78 8.69
C SER A 45 -10.46 -22.42 7.25
N GLY A 46 -9.56 -21.67 6.59
CA GLY A 46 -9.76 -21.12 5.25
C GLY A 46 -10.82 -20.00 5.20
N ARG A 47 -11.14 -19.38 6.34
CA ARG A 47 -12.18 -18.36 6.43
C ARG A 47 -11.59 -16.98 6.47
N THR A 48 -12.32 -16.05 5.86
CA THR A 48 -12.05 -14.60 5.95
C THR A 48 -12.98 -13.94 6.97
N SER A 49 -12.55 -12.81 7.53
CA SER A 49 -13.37 -11.88 8.29
C SER A 49 -13.01 -10.44 7.93
N THR A 50 -13.76 -9.46 8.44
CA THR A 50 -13.61 -8.06 8.06
C THR A 50 -13.22 -7.17 9.24
N GLU A 51 -12.75 -7.74 10.34
CA GLU A 51 -12.47 -7.03 11.58
C GLU A 51 -11.46 -5.88 11.40
N SER A 52 -10.39 -6.12 10.63
CA SER A 52 -9.38 -5.11 10.32
C SER A 52 -9.94 -4.02 9.40
N ALA A 53 -10.66 -4.41 8.35
CA ALA A 53 -11.31 -3.48 7.44
C ALA A 53 -12.43 -2.66 8.14
N ASP A 54 -13.16 -3.25 9.07
CA ASP A 54 -14.21 -2.55 9.83
C ASP A 54 -13.64 -1.47 10.75
N LYS A 55 -12.40 -1.65 11.27
CA LYS A 55 -11.68 -0.59 12.01
C LYS A 55 -11.37 0.61 11.09
N VAL A 56 -10.97 0.34 9.84
CA VAL A 56 -10.75 1.40 8.83
C VAL A 56 -12.05 2.14 8.55
N ILE A 57 -13.16 1.41 8.33
CA ILE A 57 -14.49 2.00 8.10
C ILE A 57 -14.90 2.88 9.28
N ALA A 58 -14.77 2.38 10.51
CA ALA A 58 -15.12 3.13 11.72
C ALA A 58 -14.31 4.43 11.84
N PHE A 59 -13.01 4.38 11.57
CA PHE A 59 -12.15 5.57 11.58
C PHE A 59 -12.56 6.60 10.51
N VAL A 60 -12.77 6.15 9.28
CA VAL A 60 -13.21 7.01 8.16
C VAL A 60 -14.53 7.71 8.50
N GLN A 61 -15.49 6.98 9.08
CA GLN A 61 -16.78 7.53 9.50
C GLN A 61 -16.67 8.49 10.68
N GLU A 62 -15.87 8.16 11.71
CA GLU A 62 -15.59 9.03 12.86
C GLU A 62 -15.03 10.37 12.41
N LYS A 63 -14.06 10.34 11.50
CA LYS A 63 -13.40 11.54 10.95
C LYS A 63 -14.18 12.21 9.82
N LYS A 64 -15.34 11.64 9.43
CA LYS A 64 -16.21 12.13 8.36
C LYS A 64 -15.47 12.26 7.01
N LEU A 65 -14.52 11.37 6.75
CA LEU A 65 -13.70 11.40 5.55
C LEU A 65 -14.47 10.85 4.34
N THR A 66 -14.10 11.34 3.15
CA THR A 66 -14.61 10.82 1.88
C THR A 66 -13.50 10.04 1.18
N VAL A 67 -13.67 8.73 1.01
CA VAL A 67 -12.66 7.90 0.36
C VAL A 67 -12.63 8.18 -1.14
N GLN A 68 -11.52 8.72 -1.64
CA GLN A 68 -11.28 8.89 -3.08
C GLN A 68 -10.45 7.73 -3.64
N TRP A 69 -9.48 7.24 -2.87
CA TRP A 69 -8.57 6.19 -3.29
C TRP A 69 -8.46 5.06 -2.28
N ILE A 70 -8.38 3.84 -2.79
CA ILE A 70 -7.94 2.66 -2.08
C ILE A 70 -6.74 2.14 -2.88
N LEU A 71 -5.56 2.28 -2.33
CA LEU A 71 -4.28 2.11 -3.03
C LEU A 71 -3.55 0.86 -2.52
N GLU A 72 -3.03 0.09 -3.46
CA GLU A 72 -2.13 -1.02 -3.16
C GLU A 72 -0.72 -0.65 -3.63
N THR A 73 0.27 -0.75 -2.76
CA THR A 73 1.67 -0.53 -3.14
C THR A 73 2.20 -1.63 -4.04
N HIS A 74 1.70 -2.84 -3.87
CA HIS A 74 2.03 -4.03 -4.67
C HIS A 74 0.97 -5.12 -4.49
N ALA A 75 1.13 -6.27 -5.16
CA ALA A 75 0.35 -7.46 -4.86
C ALA A 75 0.98 -8.19 -3.66
N HIS A 76 0.30 -8.17 -2.54
CA HIS A 76 0.76 -8.77 -1.28
C HIS A 76 0.74 -10.31 -1.35
N ALA A 77 1.74 -10.94 -0.75
CA ALA A 77 1.83 -12.41 -0.67
C ALA A 77 1.51 -12.95 0.73
N ASP A 78 1.49 -12.09 1.72
CA ASP A 78 1.36 -12.39 3.15
C ASP A 78 -0.06 -12.16 3.69
N HIS A 79 -0.88 -11.37 2.98
CA HIS A 79 -2.28 -11.15 3.33
C HIS A 79 -3.19 -10.96 2.12
N LEU A 80 -4.48 -11.09 2.32
CA LEU A 80 -5.51 -10.73 1.34
C LEU A 80 -5.82 -9.24 1.45
N THR A 81 -6.12 -8.60 0.32
CA THR A 81 -6.56 -7.20 0.33
C THR A 81 -8.03 -7.06 0.69
N ALA A 82 -8.37 -6.06 1.51
CA ALA A 82 -9.74 -5.67 1.79
C ALA A 82 -10.29 -4.62 0.81
N ALA A 83 -9.53 -4.21 -0.22
CA ALA A 83 -9.90 -3.12 -1.12
C ALA A 83 -11.30 -3.28 -1.75
N PRO A 84 -11.73 -4.46 -2.24
CA PRO A 84 -13.09 -4.63 -2.77
C PRO A 84 -14.18 -4.41 -1.73
N TYR A 85 -13.97 -4.89 -0.50
CA TYR A 85 -14.92 -4.71 0.60
C TYR A 85 -15.02 -3.24 1.02
N LEU A 86 -13.87 -2.58 1.19
CA LEU A 86 -13.82 -1.15 1.53
C LEU A 86 -14.47 -0.29 0.44
N LYS A 87 -14.24 -0.60 -0.83
CA LYS A 87 -14.90 0.08 -1.96
C LYS A 87 -16.42 -0.09 -1.91
N GLU A 88 -16.92 -1.29 -1.60
CA GLU A 88 -18.37 -1.55 -1.44
C GLU A 88 -18.98 -0.67 -0.34
N LYS A 89 -18.27 -0.50 0.78
CA LYS A 89 -18.78 0.23 1.97
C LYS A 89 -18.58 1.74 1.91
N LEU A 90 -17.47 2.20 1.32
CA LEU A 90 -17.02 3.60 1.41
C LEU A 90 -16.94 4.31 0.05
N GLY A 91 -17.05 3.57 -1.05
CA GLY A 91 -16.75 4.10 -2.39
C GLY A 91 -15.27 4.23 -2.66
N GLY A 92 -14.90 5.14 -3.56
CA GLY A 92 -13.52 5.36 -4.00
C GLY A 92 -13.10 4.46 -5.16
N GLN A 93 -11.88 4.70 -5.67
CA GLN A 93 -11.27 3.93 -6.76
C GLN A 93 -10.13 3.07 -6.22
N ILE A 94 -10.08 1.80 -6.66
CA ILE A 94 -8.97 0.91 -6.34
C ILE A 94 -7.86 1.16 -7.36
N GLY A 95 -6.68 1.55 -6.88
CA GLY A 95 -5.50 1.83 -7.69
C GLY A 95 -4.29 0.97 -7.30
N ILE A 96 -3.52 0.55 -8.30
CA ILE A 96 -2.25 -0.17 -8.14
C ILE A 96 -1.27 0.24 -9.23
N GLY A 97 0.03 0.02 -9.02
CA GLY A 97 1.05 0.28 -10.03
C GLY A 97 0.78 -0.47 -11.35
N ALA A 98 0.92 0.22 -12.49
CA ALA A 98 0.57 -0.34 -13.81
C ALA A 98 1.35 -1.60 -14.20
N HIS A 99 2.51 -1.84 -13.59
CA HIS A 99 3.31 -3.05 -13.81
C HIS A 99 2.71 -4.31 -13.17
N ILE A 100 1.57 -4.22 -12.47
CA ILE A 100 0.83 -5.37 -11.93
C ILE A 100 0.55 -6.42 -13.00
N THR A 101 0.33 -6.01 -14.24
CA THR A 101 0.09 -6.94 -15.35
C THR A 101 1.23 -7.92 -15.58
N SER A 102 2.47 -7.51 -15.33
CA SER A 102 3.63 -8.41 -15.44
C SER A 102 3.66 -9.42 -14.28
N VAL A 103 3.27 -9.01 -13.08
CA VAL A 103 3.11 -9.89 -11.91
C VAL A 103 2.01 -10.92 -12.18
N GLN A 104 0.85 -10.47 -12.65
CA GLN A 104 -0.27 -11.36 -13.00
C GLN A 104 0.13 -12.41 -14.05
N GLN A 105 0.86 -12.03 -15.09
CA GLN A 105 1.34 -12.96 -16.12
C GLN A 105 2.30 -14.02 -15.58
N VAL A 106 3.17 -13.64 -14.64
CA VAL A 106 4.09 -14.58 -13.99
C VAL A 106 3.33 -15.53 -13.10
N PHE A 107 2.46 -15.02 -12.22
CA PHE A 107 1.73 -15.84 -11.27
C PHE A 107 0.65 -16.70 -11.92
N GLN A 108 0.03 -16.27 -13.02
CA GLN A 108 -0.85 -17.10 -13.84
C GLN A 108 -0.16 -18.41 -14.23
N LYS A 109 1.10 -18.33 -14.66
CA LYS A 109 1.90 -19.51 -15.06
C LYS A 109 2.34 -20.33 -13.85
N VAL A 110 2.82 -19.68 -12.80
CA VAL A 110 3.33 -20.36 -11.59
C VAL A 110 2.24 -21.14 -10.87
N PHE A 111 1.05 -20.56 -10.76
CA PHE A 111 -0.09 -21.18 -10.06
C PHE A 111 -1.05 -21.93 -10.99
N HIS A 112 -0.75 -22.01 -12.29
CA HIS A 112 -1.64 -22.65 -13.28
C HIS A 112 -3.08 -22.13 -13.16
N LEU A 113 -3.23 -20.80 -13.07
CA LEU A 113 -4.54 -20.19 -12.95
C LEU A 113 -5.38 -20.44 -14.21
N GLU A 114 -6.69 -20.42 -14.03
CA GLU A 114 -7.66 -20.68 -15.10
C GLU A 114 -7.46 -19.69 -16.25
N PRO A 115 -7.74 -20.10 -17.52
CA PRO A 115 -7.61 -19.26 -18.70
C PRO A 115 -8.44 -17.96 -18.64
N GLU A 116 -9.52 -17.95 -17.84
CA GLU A 116 -10.40 -16.82 -17.62
C GLU A 116 -9.77 -15.74 -16.72
N PHE A 117 -8.72 -16.07 -15.97
CA PHE A 117 -7.99 -15.09 -15.18
C PHE A 117 -7.28 -14.11 -16.10
N LYS A 118 -7.75 -12.86 -16.09
CA LYS A 118 -7.19 -11.79 -16.92
C LYS A 118 -5.92 -11.23 -16.28
N THR A 119 -4.88 -11.09 -17.09
CA THR A 119 -3.58 -10.52 -16.70
C THR A 119 -3.40 -9.09 -17.24
N ASP A 120 -4.51 -8.37 -17.38
CA ASP A 120 -4.58 -7.01 -17.95
C ASP A 120 -4.82 -5.93 -16.88
N GLY A 121 -4.85 -6.31 -15.60
CA GLY A 121 -5.10 -5.40 -14.50
C GLY A 121 -6.56 -4.98 -14.33
N SER A 122 -7.50 -5.61 -15.06
CA SER A 122 -8.93 -5.25 -15.03
C SER A 122 -9.63 -5.51 -13.68
N GLN A 123 -8.92 -6.09 -12.71
CA GLN A 123 -9.36 -6.24 -11.33
C GLN A 123 -9.27 -4.93 -10.53
N PHE A 124 -8.55 -3.94 -11.05
CA PHE A 124 -8.36 -2.63 -10.46
C PHE A 124 -9.06 -1.56 -11.31
N ASP A 125 -9.55 -0.48 -10.68
CA ASP A 125 -10.19 0.61 -11.42
C ASP A 125 -9.18 1.45 -12.18
N VAL A 126 -7.98 1.64 -11.60
CA VAL A 126 -6.92 2.48 -12.17
C VAL A 126 -5.56 1.80 -12.07
N LEU A 127 -4.90 1.69 -13.21
CA LEU A 127 -3.49 1.30 -13.28
C LEU A 127 -2.62 2.56 -13.27
N LEU A 128 -1.97 2.80 -12.15
CA LEU A 128 -1.22 4.02 -11.85
C LEU A 128 0.20 3.94 -12.43
N LYS A 129 0.67 5.05 -13.02
CA LYS A 129 2.00 5.14 -13.63
C LYS A 129 2.88 6.13 -12.87
N PRO A 130 4.20 5.92 -12.80
CA PRO A 130 5.13 6.86 -12.22
C PRO A 130 4.97 8.26 -12.85
N GLY A 131 4.96 9.29 -11.99
CA GLY A 131 4.75 10.68 -12.42
C GLY A 131 3.30 11.03 -12.76
N GLN A 132 2.36 10.10 -12.65
CA GLN A 132 0.94 10.43 -12.70
C GLN A 132 0.54 11.06 -11.36
N ALA A 133 -0.10 12.24 -11.42
CA ALA A 133 -0.62 12.89 -10.23
C ALA A 133 -1.88 12.18 -9.73
N ILE A 134 -1.95 11.99 -8.42
CA ILE A 134 -3.15 11.66 -7.67
C ILE A 134 -3.42 12.81 -6.69
N ALA A 135 -4.65 13.00 -6.27
CA ALA A 135 -4.99 14.09 -5.36
C ALA A 135 -6.03 13.64 -4.33
N LEU A 136 -6.01 14.30 -3.18
CA LEU A 136 -7.02 14.22 -2.13
C LEU A 136 -7.45 15.67 -1.83
N ASP A 137 -8.47 16.15 -2.50
CA ASP A 137 -8.83 17.57 -2.55
C ASP A 137 -7.61 18.43 -2.98
N ASP A 138 -7.09 19.30 -2.10
CA ASP A 138 -5.92 20.16 -2.37
C ASP A 138 -4.58 19.48 -2.06
N LEU A 139 -4.58 18.30 -1.47
CA LEU A 139 -3.38 17.52 -1.16
C LEU A 139 -2.93 16.72 -2.39
N ALA A 140 -1.93 17.24 -3.09
CA ALA A 140 -1.34 16.55 -4.23
C ALA A 140 -0.54 15.32 -3.78
N GLY A 141 -0.62 14.25 -4.57
CA GLY A 141 0.15 13.04 -4.39
C GLY A 141 0.86 12.62 -5.67
N ASP A 142 1.99 11.95 -5.49
CA ASP A 142 2.84 11.42 -6.55
C ASP A 142 3.02 9.90 -6.41
N ILE A 143 3.30 9.25 -7.53
CA ILE A 143 3.59 7.83 -7.61
C ILE A 143 5.07 7.66 -7.93
N ILE A 144 5.77 6.97 -7.04
CA ILE A 144 7.21 6.69 -7.16
C ILE A 144 7.37 5.21 -7.49
N ASP A 145 7.98 4.91 -8.64
CA ASP A 145 8.30 3.54 -9.02
C ASP A 145 9.46 3.01 -8.17
N VAL A 146 9.22 1.90 -7.46
CA VAL A 146 10.19 1.30 -6.52
C VAL A 146 10.27 -0.23 -6.69
N PRO A 147 10.52 -0.72 -7.92
CA PRO A 147 10.58 -2.16 -8.19
C PRO A 147 11.73 -2.83 -7.44
N GLY A 148 11.61 -4.14 -7.24
CA GLY A 148 12.68 -4.96 -6.69
C GLY A 148 12.21 -6.06 -5.75
N HIS A 149 11.34 -5.79 -4.80
CA HIS A 149 10.58 -6.81 -4.07
C HIS A 149 9.67 -7.55 -5.06
N THR A 150 8.83 -6.80 -5.77
CA THR A 150 8.17 -7.24 -7.00
C THR A 150 8.50 -6.27 -8.14
N PRO A 151 8.28 -6.64 -9.42
CA PRO A 151 8.47 -5.71 -10.54
C PRO A 151 7.45 -4.57 -10.57
N ALA A 152 6.36 -4.68 -9.82
CA ALA A 152 5.23 -3.74 -9.84
C ALA A 152 5.15 -2.84 -8.62
N CYS A 153 6.11 -2.91 -7.68
CA CYS A 153 6.08 -2.09 -6.47
C CYS A 153 6.12 -0.59 -6.79
N VAL A 154 5.23 0.15 -6.17
CA VAL A 154 5.20 1.61 -6.17
C VAL A 154 5.16 2.14 -4.74
N ALA A 155 5.66 3.34 -4.52
CA ALA A 155 5.44 4.10 -3.30
C ALA A 155 4.50 5.28 -3.62
N TYR A 156 3.67 5.66 -2.67
CA TYR A 156 2.79 6.81 -2.78
C TYR A 156 3.32 7.94 -1.90
N GLN A 157 3.43 9.13 -2.46
CA GLN A 157 3.83 10.31 -1.72
C GLN A 157 2.68 11.31 -1.65
N PHE A 158 2.36 11.80 -0.45
CA PHE A 158 1.43 12.89 -0.21
C PHE A 158 2.13 13.91 0.68
N GLY A 159 2.43 15.09 0.13
CA GLY A 159 3.21 16.09 0.86
C GLY A 159 4.57 15.55 1.33
N ASP A 160 4.80 15.54 2.64
CA ASP A 160 6.02 15.00 3.26
C ASP A 160 5.93 13.51 3.64
N ALA A 161 4.76 12.86 3.49
CA ALA A 161 4.53 11.46 3.82
C ALA A 161 4.73 10.55 2.59
N VAL A 162 5.54 9.50 2.74
CA VAL A 162 5.79 8.50 1.69
C VAL A 162 5.50 7.11 2.22
N PHE A 163 4.57 6.42 1.56
CA PHE A 163 4.17 5.04 1.86
C PHE A 163 4.98 4.12 0.96
N VAL A 164 5.96 3.45 1.54
CA VAL A 164 7.05 2.80 0.78
C VAL A 164 6.77 1.35 0.39
N GLY A 165 5.63 0.79 0.82
CA GLY A 165 5.35 -0.63 0.66
C GLY A 165 6.49 -1.49 1.24
N ASP A 166 6.81 -2.56 0.52
CA ASP A 166 7.90 -3.49 0.87
C ASP A 166 9.26 -3.09 0.26
N THR A 167 9.51 -1.79 0.11
CA THR A 167 10.82 -1.31 -0.32
C THR A 167 11.79 -1.18 0.84
N LEU A 168 11.29 -0.65 1.97
CA LEU A 168 12.03 -0.47 3.22
C LEU A 168 11.15 -0.87 4.39
N PHE A 169 11.77 -1.40 5.43
CA PHE A 169 11.18 -1.64 6.74
C PHE A 169 11.85 -0.79 7.81
N MET A 170 11.47 -0.97 9.08
CA MET A 170 12.12 -0.28 10.19
C MET A 170 13.63 -0.55 10.19
N PRO A 171 14.45 0.39 10.69
CA PRO A 171 15.92 0.28 10.64
C PRO A 171 16.51 -0.99 11.25
N ASP A 172 15.81 -1.61 12.19
CA ASP A 172 16.19 -2.87 12.82
C ASP A 172 15.83 -4.11 11.98
N VAL A 173 15.08 -3.94 10.88
CA VAL A 173 14.71 -5.00 9.94
C VAL A 173 15.37 -4.80 8.57
N GLY A 174 15.33 -3.59 8.03
CA GLY A 174 16.02 -3.18 6.80
C GLY A 174 15.13 -3.14 5.56
N SER A 175 15.11 -4.20 4.74
CA SER A 175 14.34 -4.25 3.49
C SER A 175 13.66 -5.58 3.28
N ALA A 176 12.66 -5.61 2.40
CA ALA A 176 11.97 -6.85 2.04
C ALA A 176 12.88 -7.82 1.26
N ARG A 177 12.45 -9.07 1.20
CA ARG A 177 13.01 -10.11 0.31
C ARG A 177 12.76 -9.72 -1.15
N CYS A 178 13.57 -10.26 -2.05
CA CYS A 178 13.46 -10.00 -3.49
C CYS A 178 13.62 -11.27 -4.34
N ASP A 179 13.31 -12.43 -3.77
CA ASP A 179 13.39 -13.75 -4.38
C ASP A 179 12.05 -14.24 -4.97
N PHE A 180 11.04 -13.38 -4.99
CA PHE A 180 9.81 -13.64 -5.77
C PHE A 180 10.11 -13.65 -7.27
N PRO A 181 9.32 -14.39 -8.08
CA PRO A 181 9.43 -14.36 -9.51
C PRO A 181 9.36 -12.92 -10.06
N GLY A 182 10.46 -12.46 -10.68
CA GLY A 182 10.62 -11.08 -11.15
C GLY A 182 11.24 -10.12 -10.14
N GLY A 183 11.46 -10.55 -8.89
CA GLY A 183 12.21 -9.78 -7.89
C GLY A 183 13.69 -9.67 -8.22
N CYS A 184 14.35 -8.61 -7.74
CA CYS A 184 15.76 -8.35 -8.05
C CYS A 184 16.42 -7.49 -6.98
N ALA A 185 17.44 -8.03 -6.30
CA ALA A 185 18.16 -7.34 -5.24
C ALA A 185 18.85 -6.05 -5.72
N LYS A 186 19.43 -6.05 -6.92
CA LYS A 186 20.05 -4.86 -7.49
C LYS A 186 19.03 -3.74 -7.70
N THR A 187 17.85 -4.09 -8.21
CA THR A 187 16.78 -3.13 -8.44
C THR A 187 16.19 -2.65 -7.12
N LEU A 188 15.97 -3.54 -6.13
CA LEU A 188 15.51 -3.17 -4.80
C LEU A 188 16.49 -2.20 -4.11
N TYR A 189 17.79 -2.45 -4.22
CA TYR A 189 18.81 -1.53 -3.70
C TYR A 189 18.71 -0.14 -4.35
N ALA A 190 18.54 -0.07 -5.67
CA ALA A 190 18.35 1.21 -6.37
C ALA A 190 17.08 1.93 -5.92
N SER A 191 15.98 1.21 -5.73
CA SER A 191 14.71 1.73 -5.22
C SER A 191 14.84 2.25 -3.79
N ALA A 192 15.48 1.50 -2.90
CA ALA A 192 15.76 1.93 -1.53
C ALA A 192 16.62 3.22 -1.52
N ARG A 193 17.67 3.28 -2.36
CA ARG A 193 18.49 4.49 -2.51
C ARG A 193 17.69 5.68 -3.02
N LYS A 194 16.73 5.48 -3.93
CA LYS A 194 15.83 6.53 -4.41
C LYS A 194 14.99 7.09 -3.27
N ILE A 195 14.36 6.25 -2.46
CA ILE A 195 13.57 6.68 -1.29
C ILE A 195 14.45 7.42 -0.28
N LEU A 196 15.62 6.88 0.05
CA LEU A 196 16.56 7.48 1.01
C LEU A 196 17.23 8.78 0.49
N SER A 197 17.06 9.13 -0.78
CA SER A 197 17.53 10.40 -1.35
C SER A 197 16.49 11.53 -1.28
N LEU A 198 15.28 11.25 -0.81
CA LEU A 198 14.26 12.26 -0.57
C LEU A 198 14.70 13.27 0.50
N PRO A 199 14.09 14.45 0.58
CA PRO A 199 14.44 15.45 1.60
C PRO A 199 14.46 14.85 3.01
N GLY A 200 15.42 15.28 3.85
CA GLY A 200 15.65 14.69 5.18
C GLY A 200 14.49 14.85 6.18
N ASN A 201 13.51 15.68 5.88
CA ASN A 201 12.27 15.82 6.65
C ASN A 201 11.11 14.97 6.13
N THR A 202 11.33 14.12 5.12
CA THR A 202 10.33 13.18 4.62
C THR A 202 10.02 12.13 5.66
N ARG A 203 8.74 11.92 5.96
CA ARG A 203 8.26 10.84 6.81
C ARG A 203 8.03 9.59 5.97
N LEU A 204 8.66 8.48 6.35
CA LEU A 204 8.50 7.20 5.67
C LEU A 204 7.55 6.31 6.48
N PHE A 205 6.56 5.74 5.79
CA PHE A 205 5.55 4.83 6.36
C PHE A 205 5.72 3.46 5.72
N MET A 206 6.11 2.47 6.54
CA MET A 206 6.40 1.10 6.11
C MET A 206 5.12 0.28 6.07
N CYS A 207 5.00 -0.64 5.11
CA CYS A 207 3.86 -1.54 5.02
C CYS A 207 3.82 -2.54 6.18
N HIS A 208 5.00 -2.95 6.67
CA HIS A 208 5.12 -3.89 7.78
C HIS A 208 6.02 -3.35 8.88
N ASP A 209 5.68 -3.71 10.12
CA ASP A 209 6.59 -3.61 11.25
C ASP A 209 6.70 -4.95 11.96
N TYR A 210 7.91 -5.48 12.04
CA TYR A 210 8.27 -6.74 12.71
C TYR A 210 9.07 -6.41 13.99
N PRO A 211 8.40 -5.87 15.05
CA PRO A 211 9.12 -5.40 16.22
C PRO A 211 9.77 -6.56 16.96
N PRO A 212 11.04 -6.43 17.41
CA PRO A 212 11.61 -7.32 18.37
C PRO A 212 10.91 -7.14 19.73
N GLU A 213 11.07 -8.11 20.64
CA GLU A 213 10.50 -8.05 22.00
C GLU A 213 10.90 -6.78 22.80
N THR A 214 11.93 -6.07 22.34
CA THR A 214 12.50 -4.89 23.01
C THR A 214 11.85 -3.56 22.66
N ARG A 215 10.90 -3.55 21.72
CA ARG A 215 10.18 -2.32 21.34
C ARG A 215 8.74 -2.60 20.93
N ASP A 216 7.90 -1.60 21.09
CA ASP A 216 6.53 -1.62 20.54
C ASP A 216 6.52 -1.39 19.02
N VAL A 217 5.37 -1.72 18.41
CA VAL A 217 5.07 -1.42 16.99
C VAL A 217 5.20 0.08 16.74
N LYS A 218 5.77 0.44 15.59
CA LYS A 218 5.90 1.82 15.10
C LYS A 218 5.38 1.93 13.67
N PHE A 219 4.77 3.07 13.39
CA PHE A 219 4.31 3.46 12.06
C PHE A 219 4.08 4.98 11.96
#